data_8560dc82b9aca59a06c436c2d5b17467
#
_entry.id   8560dc82b9aca59a06c436c2d5b17467
#
_cell.length_a   1.000
_cell.length_b   1.000
_cell.length_c   1.000
_cell.angle_alpha   90.00
_cell.angle_beta   90.00
_cell.angle_gamma   90.00
#
_symmetry.space_group_name_H-M   'P 1'
#
loop_
_entity.id
_entity.type
_entity.pdbx_description
1 polymer ?
#
loop_
_entity_poly.entity_id
_entity_poly.type
_entity_poly.pdbx_seq_one_letter_code
_entity_poly.pdbx_strand_id
1 'polypeptide(L)'
;FTGFSIPTVSDYNLTIKSSNNTDLIGSTAVSVFDGNNNLIGTLKSLNNVVTISGVDLSKKYHLQIINDQYQPIHLPLKIDDSGTLSITLQEKEPENAQLDLRNILKLNNIYFDFDKSNVREDALLELQKVVDILIKYPEIKIDIIGHTDSIGASSYNEKLSIKRANATKQWLVGKGISEDRLNALGFGEEKPINDCLLSKKCTNVDYEKNRRIEFLIRLK
;
A
#
# COMPACT_ATOMS: atom_id res chain seq x y z
N PHE A 1 -30.39 -39.52 -39.09
CA PHE A 1 -29.06 -39.46 -38.45
C PHE A 1 -28.96 -38.12 -37.73
N THR A 2 -29.20 -38.12 -36.44
CA THR A 2 -28.95 -37.00 -35.57
C THR A 2 -27.45 -36.97 -35.27
N GLY A 3 -26.74 -36.03 -35.89
CA GLY A 3 -25.31 -35.85 -35.65
C GLY A 3 -25.06 -35.46 -34.18
N PHE A 4 -24.41 -36.34 -33.47
CA PHE A 4 -23.80 -36.00 -32.20
C PHE A 4 -22.64 -35.05 -32.47
N SER A 5 -22.85 -33.79 -32.16
CA SER A 5 -21.76 -32.80 -32.11
C SER A 5 -20.87 -33.17 -30.95
N ILE A 6 -19.65 -33.65 -31.22
CA ILE A 6 -18.64 -33.86 -30.18
C ILE A 6 -18.29 -32.46 -29.66
N PRO A 7 -18.42 -32.18 -28.36
CA PRO A 7 -18.03 -30.88 -27.82
C PRO A 7 -16.54 -30.70 -28.07
N THR A 8 -16.18 -29.63 -28.77
CA THR A 8 -14.78 -29.25 -28.98
C THR A 8 -14.22 -28.74 -27.64
N VAL A 9 -13.51 -29.62 -26.97
CA VAL A 9 -12.78 -29.30 -25.76
C VAL A 9 -11.41 -28.78 -26.19
N SER A 10 -11.04 -27.58 -25.75
CA SER A 10 -9.78 -26.94 -26.15
C SER A 10 -9.05 -26.42 -24.93
N ASP A 11 -7.74 -26.31 -25.05
CA ASP A 11 -6.88 -25.68 -24.07
C ASP A 11 -6.65 -24.22 -24.41
N TYR A 12 -6.73 -23.34 -23.41
CA TYR A 12 -6.58 -21.91 -23.59
C TYR A 12 -5.46 -21.37 -22.73
N ASN A 13 -4.66 -20.47 -23.31
CA ASN A 13 -3.58 -19.79 -22.62
C ASN A 13 -4.03 -18.40 -22.18
N LEU A 14 -4.09 -18.20 -20.86
CA LEU A 14 -4.34 -16.92 -20.24
C LEU A 14 -3.00 -16.27 -19.90
N THR A 15 -2.70 -15.14 -20.52
CA THR A 15 -1.54 -14.32 -20.18
C THR A 15 -1.97 -13.21 -19.22
N ILE A 16 -1.32 -13.12 -18.06
CA ILE A 16 -1.63 -12.14 -17.03
C ILE A 16 -0.44 -11.19 -16.89
N LYS A 17 -0.67 -9.89 -16.95
CA LYS A 17 0.37 -8.85 -16.84
C LYS A 17 0.03 -7.84 -15.75
N SER A 18 1.03 -7.12 -15.27
CA SER A 18 0.82 -5.93 -14.44
C SER A 18 0.38 -4.74 -15.29
N SER A 19 -0.17 -3.70 -14.67
CA SER A 19 -0.51 -2.44 -15.34
C SER A 19 0.69 -1.77 -16.02
N ASN A 20 1.90 -2.02 -15.51
CA ASN A 20 3.16 -1.51 -16.06
C ASN A 20 3.77 -2.43 -17.13
N ASN A 21 3.05 -3.46 -17.59
CA ASN A 21 3.49 -4.46 -18.55
C ASN A 21 4.75 -5.25 -18.13
N THR A 22 5.00 -5.31 -16.82
CA THR A 22 6.08 -6.09 -16.21
C THR A 22 5.56 -7.44 -15.70
N ASP A 23 6.46 -8.34 -15.33
CA ASP A 23 6.09 -9.59 -14.69
C ASP A 23 5.40 -9.36 -13.34
N LEU A 24 4.41 -10.19 -13.04
CA LEU A 24 3.68 -10.11 -11.78
C LEU A 24 4.56 -10.52 -10.60
N ILE A 25 4.48 -9.75 -9.53
CA ILE A 25 5.12 -10.09 -8.26
C ILE A 25 4.17 -10.98 -7.45
N GLY A 26 4.70 -12.05 -6.88
CA GLY A 26 3.94 -12.96 -6.04
C GLY A 26 3.18 -14.06 -6.78
N SER A 27 2.41 -14.84 -6.04
CA SER A 27 1.64 -15.97 -6.56
C SER A 27 0.27 -15.50 -7.07
N THR A 28 -0.07 -15.89 -8.30
CA THR A 28 -1.39 -15.60 -8.87
C THR A 28 -2.22 -16.87 -8.95
N ALA A 29 -3.40 -16.85 -8.36
CA ALA A 29 -4.39 -17.91 -8.45
C ALA A 29 -5.50 -17.52 -9.44
N VAL A 30 -5.85 -18.43 -10.34
CA VAL A 30 -6.95 -18.28 -11.29
C VAL A 30 -7.98 -19.34 -11.01
N SER A 31 -9.14 -18.95 -10.52
CA SER A 31 -10.29 -19.83 -10.30
C SER A 31 -11.25 -19.74 -11.48
N VAL A 32 -11.67 -20.88 -11.96
CA VAL A 32 -12.61 -21.01 -13.09
C VAL A 32 -13.95 -21.46 -12.57
N PHE A 33 -15.02 -20.76 -12.94
CA PHE A 33 -16.40 -21.07 -12.55
C PHE A 33 -17.26 -21.33 -13.79
N ASP A 34 -18.25 -22.21 -13.68
CA ASP A 34 -19.25 -22.41 -14.72
C ASP A 34 -20.31 -21.29 -14.74
N GLY A 35 -21.25 -21.38 -15.71
CA GLY A 35 -22.34 -20.41 -15.85
C GLY A 35 -23.32 -20.37 -14.66
N ASN A 36 -23.27 -21.35 -13.77
CA ASN A 36 -24.09 -21.46 -12.56
C ASN A 36 -23.32 -21.03 -11.30
N ASN A 37 -22.12 -20.48 -11.45
CA ASN A 37 -21.24 -20.05 -10.35
C ASN A 37 -20.62 -21.20 -9.54
N ASN A 38 -20.57 -22.42 -10.06
CA ASN A 38 -19.89 -23.52 -9.42
C ASN A 38 -18.40 -23.48 -9.75
N LEU A 39 -17.55 -23.62 -8.75
CA LEU A 39 -16.09 -23.68 -8.94
C LEU A 39 -15.73 -24.98 -9.67
N ILE A 40 -15.08 -24.87 -10.83
CA ILE A 40 -14.57 -25.99 -11.61
C ILE A 40 -13.15 -26.34 -11.15
N GLY A 41 -12.32 -25.34 -10.90
CA GLY A 41 -10.96 -25.54 -10.45
C GLY A 41 -10.23 -24.22 -10.22
N THR A 42 -9.09 -24.33 -9.54
CA THR A 42 -8.16 -23.22 -9.30
C THR A 42 -6.77 -23.61 -9.81
N LEU A 43 -6.21 -22.76 -10.63
CA LEU A 43 -4.90 -22.89 -11.26
C LEU A 43 -3.94 -21.85 -10.72
N LYS A 44 -2.66 -22.18 -10.66
CA LYS A 44 -1.62 -21.18 -10.32
C LYS A 44 -0.86 -20.79 -11.57
N SER A 45 -0.53 -19.50 -11.68
CA SER A 45 0.25 -19.05 -12.83
C SER A 45 1.71 -19.48 -12.71
N LEU A 46 2.26 -19.93 -13.84
CA LEU A 46 3.68 -20.11 -14.04
C LEU A 46 4.15 -19.08 -15.06
N ASN A 47 5.12 -18.23 -14.71
CA ASN A 47 5.64 -17.20 -15.60
C ASN A 47 4.55 -16.34 -16.26
N ASN A 48 3.56 -15.91 -15.45
CA ASN A 48 2.43 -15.08 -15.90
C ASN A 48 1.49 -15.73 -16.93
N VAL A 49 1.62 -17.01 -17.17
CA VAL A 49 0.75 -17.77 -18.06
C VAL A 49 0.01 -18.84 -17.27
N VAL A 50 -1.28 -18.97 -17.54
CA VAL A 50 -2.13 -20.04 -17.01
C VAL A 50 -2.78 -20.75 -18.19
N THR A 51 -2.62 -22.06 -18.29
CA THR A 51 -3.33 -22.88 -19.26
C THR A 51 -4.60 -23.43 -18.62
N ILE A 52 -5.75 -23.08 -19.19
CA ILE A 52 -7.05 -23.59 -18.79
C ILE A 52 -7.42 -24.71 -19.77
N SER A 53 -7.38 -25.93 -19.28
CA SER A 53 -7.65 -27.13 -20.10
C SER A 53 -9.10 -27.58 -19.96
N GLY A 54 -9.60 -28.22 -21.01
CA GLY A 54 -10.89 -28.90 -20.96
C GLY A 54 -12.11 -27.95 -21.03
N VAL A 55 -11.95 -26.78 -21.62
CA VAL A 55 -13.05 -25.81 -21.78
C VAL A 55 -13.99 -26.23 -22.91
N ASP A 56 -15.28 -26.37 -22.60
CA ASP A 56 -16.35 -26.59 -23.59
C ASP A 56 -16.90 -25.24 -24.05
N LEU A 57 -16.58 -24.82 -25.24
CA LEU A 57 -16.97 -23.53 -25.83
C LEU A 57 -18.46 -23.29 -25.96
N SER A 58 -19.29 -24.36 -25.84
CA SER A 58 -20.75 -24.24 -25.83
C SER A 58 -21.28 -23.68 -24.51
N LYS A 59 -20.45 -23.63 -23.45
CA LYS A 59 -20.81 -23.20 -22.11
C LYS A 59 -20.23 -21.83 -21.80
N LYS A 60 -20.84 -21.20 -20.79
CA LYS A 60 -20.33 -19.93 -20.25
C LYS A 60 -19.44 -20.20 -19.05
N TYR A 61 -18.34 -19.50 -18.98
CA TYR A 61 -17.42 -19.53 -17.84
C TYR A 61 -17.08 -18.13 -17.41
N HIS A 62 -16.65 -17.97 -16.18
CA HIS A 62 -16.02 -16.76 -15.69
C HIS A 62 -14.83 -17.09 -14.81
N LEU A 63 -13.91 -16.13 -14.76
CA LEU A 63 -12.65 -16.23 -14.06
C LEU A 63 -12.66 -15.31 -12.87
N GLN A 64 -12.08 -15.78 -11.78
CA GLN A 64 -11.65 -14.97 -10.66
C GLN A 64 -10.13 -15.05 -10.58
N ILE A 65 -9.46 -13.91 -10.62
CA ILE A 65 -8.00 -13.82 -10.53
C ILE A 65 -7.66 -13.11 -9.24
N ILE A 66 -6.88 -13.76 -8.39
CA ILE A 66 -6.42 -13.26 -7.11
C ILE A 66 -4.90 -13.30 -7.06
N ASN A 67 -4.32 -12.17 -6.66
CA ASN A 67 -2.90 -12.02 -6.39
C ASN A 67 -2.72 -11.12 -5.15
N ASP A 68 -1.68 -11.35 -4.36
CA ASP A 68 -1.47 -10.62 -3.11
C ASP A 68 -1.19 -9.13 -3.33
N GLN A 69 -0.56 -8.76 -4.45
CA GLN A 69 -0.15 -7.40 -4.77
C GLN A 69 -1.12 -6.63 -5.68
N TYR A 70 -2.08 -7.34 -6.31
CA TYR A 70 -2.96 -6.76 -7.32
C TYR A 70 -4.44 -6.87 -6.92
N GLN A 71 -5.26 -5.96 -7.45
CA GLN A 71 -6.70 -5.99 -7.23
C GLN A 71 -7.32 -7.26 -7.81
N PRO A 72 -8.23 -7.94 -7.08
CA PRO A 72 -8.90 -9.13 -7.61
C PRO A 72 -9.78 -8.75 -8.80
N ILE A 73 -9.75 -9.58 -9.84
CA ILE A 73 -10.57 -9.39 -11.03
C ILE A 73 -11.55 -10.53 -11.18
N HIS A 74 -12.78 -10.19 -11.56
CA HIS A 74 -13.83 -11.11 -11.97
C HIS A 74 -14.26 -10.74 -13.39
N LEU A 75 -14.15 -11.68 -14.32
CA LEU A 75 -14.52 -11.43 -15.72
C LEU A 75 -15.07 -12.70 -16.40
N PRO A 76 -15.96 -12.54 -17.39
CA PRO A 76 -16.37 -13.67 -18.21
C PRO A 76 -15.19 -14.16 -19.03
N LEU A 77 -15.04 -15.48 -19.15
CA LEU A 77 -14.08 -16.08 -20.06
C LEU A 77 -14.61 -15.87 -21.49
N LYS A 78 -14.07 -14.88 -22.18
CA LYS A 78 -14.29 -14.63 -23.61
C LYS A 78 -13.01 -15.01 -24.33
N ILE A 79 -13.13 -15.95 -25.21
CA ILE A 79 -12.01 -16.49 -25.97
C ILE A 79 -12.11 -15.92 -27.37
N ASP A 80 -11.05 -15.34 -27.86
CA ASP A 80 -10.92 -14.92 -29.27
C ASP A 80 -10.49 -16.09 -30.14
N ASP A 81 -10.48 -15.86 -31.45
CA ASP A 81 -10.10 -16.88 -32.44
C ASP A 81 -8.62 -17.31 -32.31
N SER A 82 -7.81 -16.59 -31.52
CA SER A 82 -6.41 -16.93 -31.29
C SER A 82 -6.22 -17.97 -30.17
N GLY A 83 -7.26 -18.23 -29.38
CA GLY A 83 -7.19 -19.09 -28.19
C GLY A 83 -6.41 -18.49 -27.04
N THR A 84 -6.15 -17.19 -27.07
CA THR A 84 -5.43 -16.46 -26.04
C THR A 84 -6.30 -15.37 -25.42
N LEU A 85 -6.12 -15.15 -24.11
CA LEU A 85 -6.72 -14.04 -23.39
C LEU A 85 -5.62 -13.31 -22.62
N SER A 86 -5.46 -12.03 -22.88
CA SER A 86 -4.53 -11.18 -22.11
C SER A 86 -5.29 -10.33 -21.11
N ILE A 87 -4.87 -10.39 -19.84
CA ILE A 87 -5.48 -9.63 -18.75
C ILE A 87 -4.40 -8.79 -18.07
N THR A 88 -4.71 -7.53 -17.83
CA THR A 88 -3.85 -6.62 -17.08
C THR A 88 -4.42 -6.44 -15.67
N LEU A 89 -3.62 -6.76 -14.66
CA LEU A 89 -3.96 -6.53 -13.25
C LEU A 89 -3.53 -5.13 -12.84
N GLN A 90 -4.41 -4.47 -12.09
CA GLN A 90 -4.09 -3.21 -11.42
C GLN A 90 -3.47 -3.51 -10.06
N GLU A 91 -2.38 -2.83 -9.72
CA GLU A 91 -1.80 -2.94 -8.40
C GLU A 91 -2.85 -2.59 -7.34
N LYS A 92 -2.83 -3.31 -6.22
CA LYS A 92 -3.60 -2.86 -5.06
C LYS A 92 -3.05 -1.52 -4.64
N GLU A 93 -3.92 -0.52 -4.57
CA GLU A 93 -3.60 0.63 -3.74
C GLU A 93 -3.23 0.07 -2.36
N PRO A 94 -2.08 0.43 -1.78
CA PRO A 94 -1.76 -0.03 -0.43
C PRO A 94 -2.95 0.30 0.47
N GLU A 95 -3.47 -0.69 1.17
CA GLU A 95 -4.69 -0.63 2.01
C GLU A 95 -4.66 0.49 3.07
N ASN A 96 -3.54 1.17 3.19
CA ASN A 96 -3.26 2.36 3.99
C ASN A 96 -2.31 3.32 3.27
N ALA A 97 -2.49 3.55 1.97
CA ALA A 97 -1.95 4.75 1.37
C ALA A 97 -2.74 5.97 1.87
N GLN A 98 -2.75 6.15 3.16
CA GLN A 98 -2.90 7.49 3.71
C GLN A 98 -1.84 8.32 3.00
N LEU A 99 -2.30 9.26 2.15
CA LEU A 99 -1.39 10.08 1.36
C LEU A 99 -0.42 10.76 2.31
N ASP A 100 0.82 10.30 2.32
CA ASP A 100 1.85 10.89 3.16
C ASP A 100 2.31 12.20 2.51
N LEU A 101 2.04 13.31 3.17
CA LEU A 101 2.44 14.64 2.71
C LEU A 101 3.96 14.75 2.47
N ARG A 102 4.78 13.96 3.14
CA ARG A 102 6.23 13.94 2.89
C ARG A 102 6.55 13.52 1.47
N ASN A 103 5.88 12.49 0.97
CA ASN A 103 6.07 11.99 -0.40
C ASN A 103 5.53 13.00 -1.43
N ILE A 104 4.36 13.60 -1.15
CA ILE A 104 3.73 14.58 -2.04
C ILE A 104 4.57 15.87 -2.11
N LEU A 105 5.04 16.37 -0.97
CA LEU A 105 5.79 17.62 -0.88
C LEU A 105 7.30 17.44 -1.01
N LYS A 106 7.79 16.21 -1.13
CA LYS A 106 9.22 15.87 -1.06
C LYS A 106 9.87 16.46 0.19
N LEU A 107 9.20 16.31 1.34
CA LEU A 107 9.71 16.82 2.61
C LEU A 107 10.94 16.03 3.03
N ASN A 108 11.95 16.74 3.52
CA ASN A 108 13.01 16.11 4.29
C ASN A 108 12.45 15.63 5.63
N ASN A 109 13.10 14.63 6.21
CA ASN A 109 12.67 14.12 7.51
C ASN A 109 12.79 15.20 8.58
N ILE A 110 11.74 15.30 9.40
CA ILE A 110 11.76 16.15 10.58
C ILE A 110 12.33 15.34 11.72
N TYR A 111 13.58 15.62 12.05
CA TYR A 111 14.31 14.91 13.09
C TYR A 111 14.20 15.60 14.45
N PHE A 112 14.39 14.80 15.49
CA PHE A 112 14.50 15.26 16.86
C PHE A 112 15.85 14.87 17.45
N ASP A 113 16.38 15.70 18.32
CA ASP A 113 17.53 15.34 19.11
C ASP A 113 17.20 14.13 20.00
N PHE A 114 18.25 13.42 20.39
CA PHE A 114 18.10 12.33 21.33
C PHE A 114 17.43 12.82 22.62
N ASP A 115 16.40 12.10 23.07
CA ASP A 115 15.61 12.39 24.27
C ASP A 115 14.92 13.77 24.32
N LYS A 116 14.77 14.45 23.16
CA LYS A 116 14.07 15.73 23.06
C LYS A 116 12.81 15.64 22.24
N SER A 117 11.84 16.51 22.55
CA SER A 117 10.58 16.66 21.81
C SER A 117 10.40 18.07 21.20
N ASN A 118 11.36 18.96 21.38
CA ASN A 118 11.32 20.28 20.76
C ASN A 118 11.61 20.19 19.26
N VAL A 119 10.83 20.90 18.46
CA VAL A 119 11.08 21.04 17.02
C VAL A 119 12.43 21.73 16.81
N ARG A 120 13.28 21.15 16.00
CA ARG A 120 14.61 21.68 15.67
C ARG A 120 14.48 22.81 14.64
N GLU A 121 15.45 23.71 14.63
CA GLU A 121 15.46 24.85 13.67
C GLU A 121 15.55 24.38 12.21
N ASP A 122 16.29 23.30 11.92
CA ASP A 122 16.41 22.73 10.58
C ASP A 122 15.09 22.11 10.06
N ALA A 123 14.18 21.74 10.96
CA ALA A 123 12.85 21.25 10.62
C ALA A 123 11.85 22.36 10.25
N LEU A 124 12.13 23.60 10.62
CA LEU A 124 11.16 24.71 10.46
C LEU A 124 10.82 24.99 8.99
N LEU A 125 11.79 24.86 8.08
CA LEU A 125 11.55 25.05 6.65
C LEU A 125 10.64 23.95 6.08
N GLU A 126 10.81 22.72 6.55
CA GLU A 126 9.98 21.60 6.11
C GLU A 126 8.56 21.71 6.67
N LEU A 127 8.43 22.10 7.94
CA LEU A 127 7.14 22.35 8.56
C LEU A 127 6.38 23.53 7.90
N GLN A 128 7.11 24.54 7.41
CA GLN A 128 6.48 25.65 6.68
C GLN A 128 5.80 25.17 5.40
N LYS A 129 6.39 24.21 4.67
CA LYS A 129 5.74 23.62 3.49
C LYS A 129 4.42 22.93 3.85
N VAL A 130 4.36 22.26 5.01
CA VAL A 130 3.12 21.66 5.52
C VAL A 130 2.08 22.73 5.82
N VAL A 131 2.48 23.84 6.47
CA VAL A 131 1.59 25.00 6.71
C VAL A 131 1.03 25.54 5.40
N ASP A 132 1.89 25.78 4.41
CA ASP A 132 1.48 26.35 3.11
C ASP A 132 0.43 25.49 2.40
N ILE A 133 0.59 24.15 2.45
CA ILE A 133 -0.39 23.22 1.90
C ILE A 133 -1.69 23.23 2.70
N LEU A 134 -1.61 23.21 4.03
CA LEU A 134 -2.81 23.24 4.87
C LEU A 134 -3.59 24.56 4.77
N ILE A 135 -2.91 25.67 4.49
CA ILE A 135 -3.56 26.96 4.19
C ILE A 135 -4.21 26.91 2.81
N LYS A 136 -3.50 26.37 1.81
CA LYS A 136 -3.99 26.29 0.42
C LYS A 136 -5.20 25.37 0.28
N TYR A 137 -5.25 24.31 1.08
CA TYR A 137 -6.30 23.27 1.05
C TYR A 137 -6.96 23.15 2.43
N PRO A 138 -7.92 24.02 2.77
CA PRO A 138 -8.51 24.08 4.11
C PRO A 138 -9.32 22.83 4.50
N GLU A 139 -9.72 22.01 3.54
CA GLU A 139 -10.45 20.76 3.76
C GLU A 139 -9.56 19.61 4.23
N ILE A 140 -8.25 19.69 4.02
CA ILE A 140 -7.32 18.63 4.40
C ILE A 140 -7.18 18.58 5.93
N LYS A 141 -7.37 17.39 6.47
CA LYS A 141 -7.04 17.02 7.86
C LYS A 141 -5.87 16.04 7.85
N ILE A 142 -4.99 16.15 8.84
CA ILE A 142 -3.80 15.29 8.90
C ILE A 142 -3.64 14.61 10.24
N ASP A 143 -3.05 13.42 10.22
CA ASP A 143 -2.44 12.78 11.38
C ASP A 143 -0.95 13.11 11.41
N ILE A 144 -0.47 13.54 12.55
CA ILE A 144 0.92 13.84 12.86
C ILE A 144 1.42 12.68 13.70
N ILE A 145 2.30 11.86 13.14
CA ILE A 145 2.72 10.61 13.77
C ILE A 145 4.18 10.72 14.20
N GLY A 146 4.40 10.58 15.50
CA GLY A 146 5.73 10.56 16.10
C GLY A 146 6.30 9.16 16.20
N HIS A 147 7.61 9.04 15.95
CA HIS A 147 8.38 7.80 16.09
C HIS A 147 9.64 8.02 16.91
N THR A 148 10.13 6.95 17.51
CA THR A 148 11.44 6.90 18.19
C THR A 148 12.33 5.86 17.53
N ASP A 149 13.59 5.86 17.90
CA ASP A 149 14.43 4.69 17.75
C ASP A 149 14.10 3.64 18.83
N SER A 150 14.78 2.49 18.76
CA SER A 150 14.60 1.37 19.67
C SER A 150 15.46 1.46 20.95
N ILE A 151 16.07 2.61 21.23
CA ILE A 151 16.88 2.80 22.44
C ILE A 151 15.97 3.21 23.60
N GLY A 152 15.98 2.43 24.66
CA GLY A 152 15.22 2.70 25.88
C GLY A 152 14.06 1.74 26.11
N ALA A 153 13.22 2.05 27.08
CA ALA A 153 12.03 1.25 27.37
C ALA A 153 10.89 1.61 26.41
N SER A 154 10.17 0.60 25.90
CA SER A 154 9.08 0.80 24.94
C SER A 154 8.00 1.77 25.46
N SER A 155 7.61 1.64 26.74
CA SER A 155 6.65 2.55 27.37
C SER A 155 7.14 4.00 27.49
N TYR A 156 8.44 4.21 27.54
CA TYR A 156 9.05 5.54 27.47
C TYR A 156 9.02 6.08 26.04
N ASN A 157 9.39 5.25 25.07
CA ASN A 157 9.41 5.58 23.65
C ASN A 157 8.01 5.92 23.13
N GLU A 158 6.98 5.21 23.57
CA GLU A 158 5.59 5.53 23.28
C GLU A 158 5.25 6.97 23.73
N LYS A 159 5.52 7.30 25.00
CA LYS A 159 5.27 8.65 25.56
C LYS A 159 6.08 9.74 24.87
N LEU A 160 7.34 9.46 24.51
CA LEU A 160 8.22 10.41 23.83
C LEU A 160 7.72 10.70 22.43
N SER A 161 7.27 9.68 21.70
CA SER A 161 6.71 9.83 20.36
C SER A 161 5.44 10.69 20.36
N ILE A 162 4.54 10.48 21.32
CA ILE A 162 3.34 11.31 21.51
C ILE A 162 3.73 12.76 21.82
N LYS A 163 4.73 13.01 22.69
CA LYS A 163 5.22 14.36 22.97
C LYS A 163 5.74 15.06 21.73
N ARG A 164 6.49 14.37 20.87
CA ARG A 164 7.00 14.89 19.60
C ARG A 164 5.86 15.28 18.64
N ALA A 165 4.88 14.39 18.48
CA ALA A 165 3.71 14.66 17.65
C ALA A 165 2.92 15.87 18.16
N ASN A 166 2.71 15.97 19.47
CA ASN A 166 2.03 17.12 20.09
C ASN A 166 2.82 18.43 19.94
N ALA A 167 4.15 18.42 20.11
CA ALA A 167 4.97 19.60 19.91
C ALA A 167 4.87 20.10 18.46
N THR A 168 4.89 19.19 17.47
CA THR A 168 4.68 19.51 16.07
C THR A 168 3.28 20.08 15.83
N LYS A 169 2.24 19.46 16.39
CA LYS A 169 0.85 19.95 16.33
C LYS A 169 0.75 21.38 16.86
N GLN A 170 1.29 21.64 18.06
CA GLN A 170 1.25 22.96 18.66
C GLN A 170 1.98 24.02 17.82
N TRP A 171 3.08 23.65 17.19
CA TRP A 171 3.77 24.55 16.28
C TRP A 171 2.90 24.91 15.07
N LEU A 172 2.22 23.92 14.46
CA LEU A 172 1.29 24.16 13.33
C LEU A 172 0.09 25.04 13.74
N VAL A 173 -0.47 24.79 14.94
CA VAL A 173 -1.54 25.64 15.52
C VAL A 173 -1.05 27.08 15.70
N GLY A 174 0.18 27.26 16.22
CA GLY A 174 0.82 28.58 16.34
C GLY A 174 1.04 29.31 14.99
N LYS A 175 1.00 28.57 13.87
CA LYS A 175 1.03 29.10 12.50
C LYS A 175 -0.35 29.33 11.89
N GLY A 176 -1.42 29.21 12.69
CA GLY A 176 -2.79 29.49 12.25
C GLY A 176 -3.56 28.28 11.68
N ILE A 177 -3.01 27.07 11.76
CA ILE A 177 -3.77 25.87 11.37
C ILE A 177 -4.75 25.51 12.48
N SER A 178 -6.03 25.32 12.11
CA SER A 178 -7.08 24.95 13.08
C SER A 178 -6.82 23.59 13.72
N GLU A 179 -6.97 23.52 15.05
CA GLU A 179 -6.62 22.35 15.84
C GLU A 179 -7.45 21.10 15.46
N ASP A 180 -8.71 21.27 15.06
CA ASP A 180 -9.62 20.18 14.64
C ASP A 180 -9.17 19.49 13.35
N ARG A 181 -8.24 20.08 12.63
CA ARG A 181 -7.62 19.53 11.43
C ARG A 181 -6.39 18.66 11.73
N LEU A 182 -5.88 18.72 12.95
CA LEU A 182 -4.62 18.13 13.35
C LEU A 182 -4.84 17.07 14.45
N ASN A 183 -4.46 15.86 14.19
CA ASN A 183 -4.46 14.79 15.20
C ASN A 183 -3.01 14.35 15.46
N ALA A 184 -2.62 14.18 16.72
CA ALA A 184 -1.28 13.80 17.11
C ALA A 184 -1.29 12.36 17.67
N LEU A 185 -0.46 11.50 17.09
CA LEU A 185 -0.33 10.09 17.43
C LEU A 185 1.14 9.75 17.70
N GLY A 186 1.39 8.76 18.55
CA GLY A 186 2.73 8.22 18.80
C GLY A 186 2.75 6.72 18.61
N PHE A 187 3.72 6.22 17.85
CA PHE A 187 3.96 4.79 17.66
C PHE A 187 5.24 4.29 18.34
N GLY A 188 5.91 5.15 19.14
CA GLY A 188 7.16 4.74 19.77
C GLY A 188 8.15 4.16 18.74
N GLU A 189 8.68 3.01 19.06
CA GLU A 189 9.63 2.24 18.25
C GLU A 189 8.96 1.18 17.34
N GLU A 190 7.64 1.06 17.36
CA GLU A 190 6.92 -0.06 16.71
C GLU A 190 7.00 -0.07 15.18
N LYS A 191 7.25 1.09 14.56
CA LYS A 191 7.29 1.23 13.10
C LYS A 191 8.64 1.79 12.64
N PRO A 192 9.74 1.03 12.74
CA PRO A 192 11.03 1.45 12.24
C PRO A 192 11.03 1.47 10.70
N ILE A 193 11.79 2.40 10.10
CA ILE A 193 12.00 2.45 8.65
C ILE A 193 13.23 1.66 8.20
N ASN A 194 13.95 1.08 9.13
CA ASN A 194 15.12 0.25 8.88
C ASN A 194 15.15 -0.92 9.87
N ASP A 195 15.98 -1.92 9.58
CA ASP A 195 16.07 -3.15 10.39
C ASP A 195 16.84 -2.96 11.72
N CYS A 196 16.83 -1.79 12.32
CA CYS A 196 17.51 -1.51 13.60
C CYS A 196 16.76 -2.03 14.82
N LEU A 197 16.11 -3.19 14.68
CA LEU A 197 15.58 -3.94 15.80
C LEU A 197 16.70 -4.79 16.41
N LEU A 198 17.02 -4.56 17.66
CA LEU A 198 17.73 -5.32 18.70
C LEU A 198 18.92 -6.27 18.33
N SER A 199 19.15 -6.64 17.10
CA SER A 199 20.18 -7.64 16.73
C SER A 199 21.22 -7.19 15.69
N LYS A 200 21.07 -6.02 15.07
CA LYS A 200 22.02 -5.49 14.10
C LYS A 200 22.82 -4.34 14.71
N LYS A 201 24.11 -4.24 14.35
CA LYS A 201 24.94 -3.08 14.68
C LYS A 201 24.47 -1.87 13.88
N CYS A 202 23.55 -1.11 14.44
CA CYS A 202 23.07 0.14 13.84
C CYS A 202 24.02 1.30 14.21
N THR A 203 24.19 2.19 13.28
CA THR A 203 24.92 3.45 13.48
C THR A 203 24.00 4.51 14.08
N ASN A 204 24.56 5.58 14.62
CA ASN A 204 23.78 6.74 15.11
C ASN A 204 22.87 7.31 14.00
N VAL A 205 23.32 7.28 12.74
CA VAL A 205 22.56 7.74 11.58
C VAL A 205 21.33 6.84 11.34
N ASP A 206 21.46 5.53 11.57
CA ASP A 206 20.35 4.62 11.41
C ASP A 206 19.28 4.81 12.49
N TYR A 207 19.69 5.08 13.72
CA TYR A 207 18.78 5.46 14.81
C TYR A 207 18.11 6.82 14.55
N GLU A 208 18.86 7.79 14.03
CA GLU A 208 18.32 9.12 13.73
C GLU A 208 17.16 9.04 12.72
N LYS A 209 17.26 8.20 11.70
CA LYS A 209 16.19 8.01 10.71
C LYS A 209 14.86 7.59 11.35
N ASN A 210 14.91 6.83 12.45
CA ASN A 210 13.71 6.39 13.16
C ASN A 210 13.10 7.49 14.06
N ARG A 211 13.88 8.46 14.52
CA ARG A 211 13.41 9.59 15.32
C ARG A 211 12.77 10.66 14.44
N ARG A 212 11.60 10.38 13.90
CA ARG A 212 10.95 11.17 12.83
C ARG A 212 9.49 11.50 13.15
N ILE A 213 8.96 12.45 12.36
CA ILE A 213 7.52 12.72 12.24
C ILE A 213 7.04 12.33 10.84
N GLU A 214 5.87 11.74 10.77
CA GLU A 214 5.11 11.50 9.55
C GLU A 214 3.83 12.34 9.52
N PHE A 215 3.40 12.76 8.33
CA PHE A 215 2.16 13.52 8.11
C PHE A 215 1.28 12.77 7.15
N LEU A 216 0.21 12.17 7.66
CA LEU A 216 -0.73 11.41 6.84
C LEU A 216 -2.03 12.20 6.64
N ILE A 217 -2.49 12.30 5.39
CA ILE A 217 -3.79 12.91 5.10
C ILE A 217 -4.88 11.95 5.57
N ARG A 218 -5.81 12.47 6.38
CA ARG A 218 -7.04 11.75 6.74
C ARG A 218 -8.04 11.87 5.60
N LEU A 219 -8.32 10.76 4.96
CA LEU A 219 -9.43 10.65 4.04
C LEU A 219 -10.75 10.66 4.84
N LYS A 220 -11.77 11.32 4.30
CA LYS A 220 -13.12 11.34 4.91
C LYS A 220 -13.77 9.97 4.81
#